data_302811b1efee9b05e4c30d42ccddf2e0
#
_entry.id   302811b1efee9b05e4c30d42ccddf2e0
#
_cell.length_a   1.000
_cell.length_b   1.000
_cell.length_c   1.000
_cell.angle_alpha   90.00
_cell.angle_beta   90.00
_cell.angle_gamma   90.00
#
_symmetry.space_group_name_H-M   'P 1'
#
loop_
_entity.id
_entity.type
_entity.pdbx_description
1 polymer ?
#
loop_
_entity_poly.entity_id
_entity_poly.type
_entity_poly.pdbx_seq_one_letter_code
_entity_poly.pdbx_strand_id
1 'polypeptide(L)' 'MKELLISLASGLVEHPEAVEVTVDEPNAEGVIVYHLHIAESDMGRVIGKQGRIANAIRVVMRAVASRKNESISVEID' A
#
# COMPACT_ATOMS: atom_id res chain seq x y z
N MET A 1 2.24 -3.27 10.57
CA MET A 1 1.69 -3.26 9.19
C MET A 1 2.26 -2.15 8.32
N LYS A 2 2.53 -0.97 8.89
CA LYS A 2 3.11 0.13 8.12
C LYS A 2 4.46 -0.24 7.51
N GLU A 3 5.32 -0.84 8.31
CA GLU A 3 6.66 -1.24 7.87
C GLU A 3 6.61 -2.30 6.76
N LEU A 4 5.62 -3.19 6.84
CA LEU A 4 5.43 -4.18 5.79
C LEU A 4 5.09 -3.51 4.46
N LEU A 5 4.20 -2.52 4.48
CA LEU A 5 3.82 -1.80 3.28
C LEU A 5 5.02 -1.05 2.70
N ILE A 6 5.80 -0.40 3.56
CA ILE A 6 7.02 0.29 3.12
C ILE A 6 7.98 -0.68 2.45
N SER A 7 8.20 -1.85 3.07
CA SER A 7 9.11 -2.85 2.51
C SER A 7 8.64 -3.37 1.16
N LEU A 8 7.34 -3.67 1.05
CA LEU A 8 6.77 -4.15 -0.20
C LEU A 8 6.92 -3.12 -1.31
N ALA A 9 6.53 -1.88 -1.04
CA ALA A 9 6.60 -0.82 -2.04
C ALA A 9 8.04 -0.54 -2.43
N SER A 10 8.93 -0.45 -1.45
CA SER A 10 10.34 -0.14 -1.70
C SER A 10 11.02 -1.19 -2.57
N GLY A 11 10.59 -2.44 -2.47
CA GLY A 11 11.15 -3.51 -3.30
C GLY A 11 10.61 -3.53 -4.72
N LEU A 12 9.55 -2.76 -5.01
CA LEU A 12 8.86 -2.81 -6.29
C LEU A 12 9.00 -1.53 -7.12
N VAL A 13 9.57 -0.48 -6.55
CA VAL A 13 9.71 0.80 -7.25
C VAL A 13 11.17 1.11 -7.54
N GLU A 14 11.41 2.04 -8.45
CA GLU A 14 12.76 2.47 -8.79
C GLU A 14 13.31 3.54 -7.84
N HIS A 15 12.40 4.23 -7.15
CA HIS A 15 12.76 5.32 -6.24
C HIS A 15 12.27 5.03 -4.82
N PRO A 16 12.88 4.05 -4.15
CA PRO A 16 12.42 3.67 -2.80
C PRO A 16 12.59 4.80 -1.78
N GLU A 17 13.50 5.72 -2.02
CA GLU A 17 13.70 6.87 -1.13
C GLU A 17 12.47 7.79 -1.09
N ALA A 18 11.59 7.71 -2.10
CA ALA A 18 10.39 8.53 -2.16
C ALA A 18 9.16 7.84 -1.56
N VAL A 19 9.30 6.60 -1.12
CA VAL A 19 8.16 5.86 -0.55
C VAL A 19 7.83 6.40 0.83
N GLU A 20 6.57 6.80 1.00
CA GLU A 20 6.07 7.25 2.29
C GLU A 20 4.73 6.60 2.55
N VAL A 21 4.47 6.25 3.79
CA VAL A 21 3.21 5.64 4.20
C VAL A 21 2.64 6.42 5.37
N THR A 22 1.39 6.83 5.24
CA THR A 22 0.63 7.37 6.36
C THR A 22 -0.54 6.45 6.64
N VAL A 23 -0.92 6.37 7.91
CA VAL A 23 -1.98 5.48 8.37
C VAL A 23 -3.02 6.31 9.08
N ASP A 24 -4.25 6.26 8.58
CA ASP A 24 -5.37 6.94 9.23
C ASP A 24 -5.89 6.10 10.38
N GLU A 25 -6.59 6.75 11.30
CA GLU A 25 -7.32 6.03 12.32
C GLU A 25 -8.49 5.28 11.67
N PRO A 26 -8.97 4.18 12.29
CA PRO A 26 -10.11 3.45 11.73
C PRO A 26 -11.29 4.39 11.49
N ASN A 27 -11.92 4.23 10.34
CA ASN A 27 -13.10 5.03 10.01
C ASN A 27 -14.34 4.48 10.72
N ALA A 28 -15.51 5.03 10.40
CA ALA A 28 -16.77 4.62 11.04
C ALA A 28 -17.08 3.13 10.85
N GLU A 29 -16.53 2.52 9.83
CA GLU A 29 -16.73 1.11 9.53
C GLU A 29 -15.63 0.22 10.11
N GLY A 30 -14.69 0.81 10.83
CA GLY A 30 -13.57 0.09 11.41
C GLY A 30 -12.45 -0.23 10.42
N VAL A 31 -12.47 0.39 9.24
CA VAL A 31 -11.44 0.17 8.22
C VAL A 31 -10.29 1.14 8.43
N ILE A 32 -9.08 0.61 8.47
CA ILE A 32 -7.85 1.40 8.57
C ILE A 32 -7.34 1.67 7.16
N VAL A 33 -7.21 2.95 6.80
CA VAL A 33 -6.75 3.33 5.47
C VAL A 33 -5.26 3.61 5.52
N TYR A 34 -4.51 2.90 4.69
CA TYR A 34 -3.07 3.11 4.51
C TYR A 34 -2.87 3.91 3.22
N HIS A 35 -2.25 5.06 3.34
CA HIS A 35 -1.93 5.90 2.18
C HIS A 35 -0.49 5.66 1.80
N LEU A 36 -0.29 5.09 0.62
CA LEU A 36 1.04 4.85 0.08
C LEU A 36 1.35 5.93 -0.95
N HIS A 37 2.40 6.70 -0.68
CA HIS A 37 2.89 7.71 -1.60
C HIS A 37 4.18 7.21 -2.24
N ILE A 38 4.26 7.31 -3.55
CA ILE A 38 5.45 6.88 -4.31
C ILE A 38 5.86 8.01 -5.26
N ALA A 39 7.07 7.91 -5.82
CA ALA A 39 7.54 8.89 -6.78
C ALA A 39 6.61 8.94 -7.99
N GLU A 40 6.40 10.14 -8.53
CA GLU A 40 5.54 10.32 -9.69
C GLU A 40 5.99 9.45 -10.86
N SER A 41 7.31 9.31 -11.04
CA SER A 41 7.86 8.49 -12.10
C SER A 41 7.55 6.99 -11.91
N ASP A 42 7.26 6.57 -10.69
CA ASP A 42 6.88 5.18 -10.41
C ASP A 42 5.39 4.92 -10.55
N MET A 43 4.57 5.98 -10.55
CA MET A 43 3.11 5.82 -10.59
C MET A 43 2.64 5.04 -11.81
N GLY A 44 3.16 5.36 -12.99
CA GLY A 44 2.79 4.66 -14.20
C GLY A 44 3.12 3.19 -14.17
N ARG A 45 4.23 2.84 -13.53
CA ARG A 45 4.66 1.45 -13.38
C ARG A 45 3.78 0.69 -12.39
N VAL A 46 3.47 1.31 -11.26
CA VAL A 46 2.72 0.65 -10.19
C VAL A 46 1.25 0.49 -10.57
N ILE A 47 0.66 1.53 -11.15
CA ILE A 47 -0.76 1.53 -11.51
C ILE A 47 -0.99 0.99 -12.92
N GLY A 48 0.02 1.10 -13.80
CA GLY A 48 -0.07 0.64 -15.17
C GLY A 48 -0.21 -0.86 -15.30
N LYS A 49 -0.36 -1.33 -16.52
CA LYS A 49 -0.52 -2.75 -16.83
C LYS A 49 -1.63 -3.38 -16.01
N GLN A 50 -2.79 -2.73 -15.98
CA GLN A 50 -3.98 -3.19 -15.27
C GLN A 50 -3.80 -3.22 -13.74
N GLY A 51 -2.87 -2.42 -13.24
CA GLY A 51 -2.68 -2.30 -11.79
C GLY A 51 -2.09 -3.53 -11.12
N ARG A 52 -1.31 -4.33 -11.84
CA ARG A 52 -0.78 -5.58 -11.30
C ARG A 52 0.03 -5.39 -10.03
N ILE A 53 0.92 -4.41 -10.01
CA ILE A 53 1.77 -4.17 -8.83
C ILE A 53 0.91 -3.66 -7.68
N ALA A 54 0.02 -2.71 -7.95
CA ALA A 54 -0.88 -2.19 -6.93
C ALA A 54 -1.75 -3.30 -6.34
N ASN A 55 -2.28 -4.17 -7.19
CA ASN A 55 -3.12 -5.28 -6.73
C ASN A 55 -2.32 -6.27 -5.91
N ALA A 56 -1.08 -6.56 -6.31
CA ALA A 56 -0.22 -7.47 -5.55
C ALA A 56 0.03 -6.93 -4.14
N ILE A 57 0.32 -5.63 -4.02
CA ILE A 57 0.51 -4.99 -2.72
C ILE A 57 -0.75 -5.15 -1.88
N ARG A 58 -1.92 -4.86 -2.46
CA ARG A 58 -3.20 -4.96 -1.74
C ARG A 58 -3.49 -6.37 -1.28
N VAL A 59 -3.21 -7.36 -2.12
CA VAL A 59 -3.44 -8.77 -1.76
C VAL A 59 -2.60 -9.17 -0.55
N VAL A 60 -1.31 -8.84 -0.56
CA VAL A 60 -0.42 -9.18 0.55
C VAL A 60 -0.87 -8.47 1.83
N MET A 61 -1.17 -7.17 1.73
CA MET A 61 -1.60 -6.40 2.90
C MET A 61 -2.88 -6.94 3.50
N ARG A 62 -3.85 -7.29 2.66
CA ARG A 62 -5.12 -7.86 3.14
C ARG A 62 -4.93 -9.21 3.80
N ALA A 63 -4.05 -10.03 3.25
CA ALA A 63 -3.78 -11.35 3.82
C ALA A 63 -3.22 -11.22 5.24
N VAL A 64 -2.27 -10.31 5.44
CA VAL A 64 -1.70 -10.09 6.77
C VAL A 64 -2.72 -9.47 7.71
N ALA A 65 -3.51 -8.50 7.23
CA ALA A 65 -4.53 -7.86 8.04
C ALA A 65 -5.59 -8.88 8.48
N SER A 66 -5.98 -9.79 7.60
CA SER A 66 -6.95 -10.83 7.92
C SER A 66 -6.46 -11.69 9.08
N ARG A 67 -5.17 -12.01 9.10
CA ARG A 67 -4.59 -12.79 10.21
C ARG A 67 -4.62 -12.05 11.53
N LYS A 68 -4.66 -10.73 11.49
CA LYS A 68 -4.73 -9.88 12.68
C LYS A 68 -6.15 -9.46 13.01
N ASN A 69 -7.14 -9.96 12.27
CA ASN A 69 -8.55 -9.58 12.41
C ASN A 69 -8.75 -8.07 12.19
N GLU A 70 -8.01 -7.49 11.26
CA GLU A 70 -8.12 -6.08 10.89
C GLU A 70 -8.70 -5.96 9.49
N SER A 71 -9.49 -4.90 9.30
CA SER A 71 -9.98 -4.52 7.97
C SER A 71 -9.17 -3.31 7.51
N ILE A 72 -8.58 -3.40 6.34
CA ILE A 72 -7.73 -2.33 5.83
C ILE A 72 -8.08 -2.00 4.38
N SER A 73 -7.66 -0.81 3.98
CA SER A 73 -7.68 -0.37 2.58
C SER A 73 -6.34 0.27 2.28
N VAL A 74 -5.83 0.08 1.08
CA VAL A 74 -4.56 0.69 0.66
C VAL A 74 -4.86 1.62 -0.50
N GLU A 75 -4.53 2.90 -0.32
CA GLU A 75 -4.66 3.91 -1.37
C GLU A 75 -3.28 4.33 -1.82
N ILE A 76 -3.08 4.40 -3.13
CA ILE A 76 -1.80 4.72 -3.74
C ILE A 76 -1.91 6.04 -4.48
N ASP A 77 -1.03 6.98 -4.15
CA ASP A 77 -1.00 8.28 -4.83
C ASP A 77 0.42 8.81 -5.02
#